data_0710aa78a8f33d0481f005a5bf15edd1
#
_entry.id   0710aa78a8f33d0481f005a5bf15edd1
#
_cell.length_a   1.000
_cell.length_b   1.000
_cell.length_c   1.000
_cell.angle_alpha   90.00
_cell.angle_beta   90.00
_cell.angle_gamma   90.00
#
_symmetry.space_group_name_H-M   'P 1'
#
loop_
_entity.id
_entity.type
_entity.pdbx_description
1 polymer ?
#
loop_
_entity_poly.entity_id
_entity_poly.type
_entity_poly.pdbx_seq_one_letter_code
_entity_poly.pdbx_strand_id
1 'polypeptide(L)'
;MVSTPMKLLRKEQSLVLWCFSASLLLSSCGGAGPECGSLDTDTRNSVVKIVSDDSNNKLVNYAVKNSSSVAAMVAATESEAEKSEIWEKARQGAVYRLDDTVLMNSRNRAAHEVTCIGLLYVTVADATAQKELEFKVKQTADGKIIVSVNPFLF
;
A
#
# COMPACT_ATOMS: atom_id res chain seq x y z
N MET A 1 83.50 39.41 -31.05
CA MET A 1 83.24 38.59 -32.20
C MET A 1 82.95 37.15 -31.73
N VAL A 2 81.80 36.81 -31.33
CA VAL A 2 81.40 35.43 -31.08
C VAL A 2 79.94 35.30 -31.37
N SER A 3 79.61 34.61 -32.41
CA SER A 3 78.24 34.24 -32.79
C SER A 3 77.74 33.09 -31.94
N THR A 4 76.61 33.28 -31.31
CA THR A 4 75.92 32.22 -30.62
C THR A 4 74.72 31.75 -31.44
N PRO A 5 74.60 30.45 -31.70
CA PRO A 5 73.44 29.95 -32.45
C PRO A 5 72.25 29.75 -31.55
N MET A 6 71.14 30.21 -32.03
CA MET A 6 69.82 30.10 -31.46
C MET A 6 69.35 28.67 -31.50
N LYS A 7 69.10 28.05 -30.33
CA LYS A 7 68.45 26.72 -30.22
C LYS A 7 66.95 26.91 -30.39
N LEU A 8 66.41 26.38 -31.46
CA LEU A 8 64.95 26.19 -31.65
C LEU A 8 64.47 25.11 -30.67
N LEU A 9 63.72 25.55 -29.72
CA LEU A 9 62.90 24.64 -28.90
C LEU A 9 61.62 24.25 -29.69
N ARG A 10 61.61 23.04 -30.13
CA ARG A 10 60.45 22.40 -30.75
C ARG A 10 59.46 22.09 -29.68
N LYS A 11 58.38 22.86 -29.66
CA LYS A 11 57.25 22.67 -28.73
C LYS A 11 56.42 21.52 -29.24
N GLU A 12 56.59 20.35 -28.63
CA GLU A 12 55.74 19.19 -28.84
C GLU A 12 54.36 19.52 -28.32
N GLN A 13 53.41 19.78 -29.18
CA GLN A 13 52.01 19.89 -28.85
C GLN A 13 51.46 18.45 -28.69
N SER A 14 51.46 17.98 -27.47
CA SER A 14 50.77 16.75 -27.10
C SER A 14 49.26 17.04 -27.15
N LEU A 15 48.64 16.61 -28.24
CA LEU A 15 47.20 16.55 -28.41
C LEU A 15 46.65 15.50 -27.45
N VAL A 16 46.31 15.92 -26.23
CA VAL A 16 45.53 15.07 -25.31
C VAL A 16 44.12 15.08 -25.85
N LEU A 17 43.79 14.03 -26.57
CA LEU A 17 42.43 13.71 -26.97
C LEU A 17 41.64 13.36 -25.68
N TRP A 18 40.97 14.33 -25.11
CA TRP A 18 39.97 14.10 -24.07
C TRP A 18 38.76 13.43 -24.71
N CYS A 19 38.77 12.10 -24.71
CA CYS A 19 37.55 11.34 -24.90
C CYS A 19 36.59 11.68 -23.75
N PHE A 20 35.72 12.65 -23.97
CA PHE A 20 34.52 12.83 -23.19
C PHE A 20 33.62 11.63 -23.42
N SER A 21 33.83 10.58 -22.66
CA SER A 21 32.83 9.53 -22.48
C SER A 21 31.64 10.16 -21.80
N ALA A 22 30.71 10.69 -22.59
CA ALA A 22 29.38 11.01 -22.13
C ALA A 22 28.70 9.69 -21.76
N SER A 23 28.94 9.24 -20.53
CA SER A 23 28.11 8.22 -19.89
C SER A 23 26.71 8.81 -19.75
N LEU A 24 25.89 8.58 -20.75
CA LEU A 24 24.44 8.68 -20.65
C LEU A 24 24.02 7.71 -19.54
N LEU A 25 24.03 8.21 -18.31
CA LEU A 25 23.23 7.62 -17.24
C LEU A 25 21.78 7.77 -17.68
N LEU A 26 21.32 6.80 -18.45
CA LEU A 26 19.92 6.49 -18.56
C LEU A 26 19.50 6.08 -17.15
N SER A 27 19.24 7.10 -16.30
CA SER A 27 18.40 6.94 -15.14
C SER A 27 17.08 6.43 -15.68
N SER A 28 16.93 5.11 -15.75
CA SER A 28 15.64 4.49 -15.94
C SER A 28 14.83 4.85 -14.69
N CYS A 29 14.21 6.03 -14.70
CA CYS A 29 13.10 6.41 -13.85
C CYS A 29 11.86 5.58 -14.24
N GLY A 30 12.05 4.29 -14.45
CA GLY A 30 11.00 3.31 -14.45
C GLY A 30 10.93 2.73 -13.06
N GLY A 31 10.51 3.50 -12.07
CA GLY A 31 10.15 2.94 -10.78
C GLY A 31 9.20 1.79 -11.05
N ALA A 32 9.56 0.58 -10.64
CA ALA A 32 8.62 -0.53 -10.63
C ALA A 32 7.38 0.01 -9.92
N GLY A 33 6.24 0.07 -10.64
CA GLY A 33 4.99 0.54 -10.05
C GLY A 33 4.61 -0.30 -8.84
N PRO A 34 3.54 0.04 -8.13
CA PRO A 34 3.15 -0.66 -6.91
C PRO A 34 2.98 -2.16 -7.18
N GLU A 35 3.31 -3.00 -6.20
CA GLU A 35 3.20 -4.46 -6.26
C GLU A 35 2.41 -4.99 -5.07
N CYS A 36 1.47 -5.89 -5.31
CA CYS A 36 0.61 -6.43 -4.26
C CYS A 36 1.37 -7.27 -3.22
N GLY A 37 2.37 -8.03 -3.66
CA GLY A 37 3.15 -8.90 -2.77
C GLY A 37 4.14 -8.18 -1.85
N SER A 38 4.41 -6.91 -2.11
CA SER A 38 5.37 -6.08 -1.36
C SER A 38 4.77 -4.79 -0.82
N LEU A 39 3.47 -4.82 -0.49
CA LEU A 39 2.79 -3.67 0.11
C LEU A 39 3.44 -3.29 1.44
N ASP A 40 3.79 -2.02 1.57
CA ASP A 40 4.27 -1.48 2.83
C ASP A 40 3.16 -1.41 3.90
N THR A 41 3.55 -1.22 5.13
CA THR A 41 2.64 -1.15 6.28
C THR A 41 1.63 -0.02 6.14
N ASP A 42 2.01 1.13 5.59
CA ASP A 42 1.13 2.30 5.45
C ASP A 42 0.04 2.04 4.40
N THR A 43 0.39 1.40 3.29
CA THR A 43 -0.57 0.98 2.27
C THR A 43 -1.56 -0.04 2.84
N ARG A 44 -1.10 -1.05 3.59
CA ARG A 44 -1.97 -2.03 4.27
C ARG A 44 -2.90 -1.37 5.29
N ASN A 45 -2.36 -0.49 6.11
CA ASN A 45 -3.14 0.27 7.09
C ASN A 45 -4.19 1.16 6.42
N SER A 46 -3.88 1.73 5.25
CA SER A 46 -4.83 2.51 4.46
C SER A 46 -6.00 1.66 3.98
N VAL A 47 -5.74 0.42 3.49
CA VAL A 47 -6.79 -0.53 3.12
C VAL A 47 -7.67 -0.84 4.33
N VAL A 48 -7.07 -1.21 5.45
CA VAL A 48 -7.78 -1.53 6.70
C VAL A 48 -8.62 -0.35 7.18
N LYS A 49 -8.06 0.85 7.15
CA LYS A 49 -8.77 2.07 7.57
C LYS A 49 -10.00 2.35 6.70
N ILE A 50 -9.87 2.29 5.37
CA ILE A 50 -10.99 2.51 4.46
C ILE A 50 -12.14 1.54 4.77
N VAL A 51 -11.81 0.27 5.04
CA VAL A 51 -12.81 -0.75 5.35
C VAL A 51 -13.43 -0.56 6.72
N SER A 52 -12.63 -0.18 7.73
CA SER A 52 -13.14 0.04 9.09
C SER A 52 -14.03 1.29 9.18
N ASP A 53 -13.76 2.29 8.36
CA ASP A 53 -14.54 3.53 8.30
C ASP A 53 -15.86 3.37 7.51
N ASP A 54 -16.02 2.25 6.77
CA ASP A 54 -17.25 1.98 6.03
C ASP A 54 -18.39 1.56 6.97
N SER A 55 -19.36 2.47 7.18
CA SER A 55 -20.55 2.22 8.00
C SER A 55 -21.43 1.07 7.49
N ASN A 56 -21.31 0.72 6.20
CA ASN A 56 -22.04 -0.37 5.56
C ASN A 56 -21.31 -1.72 5.61
N ASN A 57 -20.21 -1.81 6.34
CA ASN A 57 -19.43 -3.02 6.46
C ASN A 57 -20.23 -4.15 7.11
N LYS A 58 -20.77 -5.03 6.26
CA LYS A 58 -21.55 -6.19 6.71
C LYS A 58 -20.72 -7.26 7.41
N LEU A 59 -19.41 -7.30 7.17
CA LEU A 59 -18.51 -8.28 7.77
C LEU A 59 -18.41 -8.08 9.29
N VAL A 60 -18.33 -6.83 9.76
CA VAL A 60 -18.34 -6.52 11.19
C VAL A 60 -19.67 -6.91 11.82
N ASN A 61 -20.79 -6.65 11.14
CA ASN A 61 -22.11 -7.05 11.62
C ASN A 61 -22.23 -8.57 11.74
N TYR A 62 -21.64 -9.31 10.80
CA TYR A 62 -21.60 -10.75 10.87
C TYR A 62 -20.76 -11.24 12.06
N ALA A 63 -19.57 -10.68 12.29
CA ALA A 63 -18.73 -11.00 13.43
C ALA A 63 -19.44 -10.71 14.76
N VAL A 64 -20.09 -9.55 14.90
CA VAL A 64 -20.86 -9.18 16.10
C VAL A 64 -21.98 -10.19 16.36
N LYS A 65 -22.76 -10.56 15.35
CA LYS A 65 -23.86 -11.53 15.48
C LYS A 65 -23.41 -12.93 15.88
N ASN A 66 -22.19 -13.32 15.51
CA ASN A 66 -21.63 -14.64 15.79
C ASN A 66 -20.78 -14.66 17.07
N SER A 67 -20.63 -13.53 17.76
CA SER A 67 -19.92 -13.46 19.05
C SER A 67 -20.83 -14.00 20.18
N SER A 68 -20.40 -15.07 20.80
CA SER A 68 -21.13 -15.65 21.94
C SER A 68 -21.05 -14.76 23.19
N SER A 69 -19.94 -14.06 23.38
CA SER A 69 -19.77 -13.13 24.48
C SER A 69 -20.66 -11.88 24.33
N VAL A 70 -20.78 -11.33 23.11
CA VAL A 70 -21.73 -10.23 22.85
C VAL A 70 -23.16 -10.69 23.04
N ALA A 71 -23.51 -11.88 22.51
CA ALA A 71 -24.85 -12.45 22.69
C ALA A 71 -25.21 -12.64 24.18
N ALA A 72 -24.26 -13.12 24.99
CA ALA A 72 -24.48 -13.29 26.43
C ALA A 72 -24.74 -11.95 27.15
N MET A 73 -23.96 -10.89 26.80
CA MET A 73 -24.18 -9.55 27.35
C MET A 73 -25.57 -9.00 27.00
N VAL A 74 -25.96 -9.16 25.72
CA VAL A 74 -27.31 -8.71 25.27
C VAL A 74 -28.42 -9.49 25.96
N ALA A 75 -28.25 -10.82 26.13
CA ALA A 75 -29.23 -11.65 26.80
C ALA A 75 -29.40 -11.34 28.31
N ALA A 76 -28.36 -10.83 28.97
CA ALA A 76 -28.37 -10.43 30.36
C ALA A 76 -28.98 -9.03 30.57
N THR A 77 -29.34 -8.34 29.49
CA THR A 77 -29.82 -6.94 29.51
C THR A 77 -31.31 -6.90 29.16
N GLU A 78 -32.12 -6.23 29.96
CA GLU A 78 -33.56 -6.10 29.73
C GLU A 78 -33.91 -4.90 28.83
N SER A 79 -33.15 -3.83 28.93
CA SER A 79 -33.40 -2.58 28.22
C SER A 79 -32.95 -2.67 26.73
N GLU A 80 -33.86 -2.37 25.81
CA GLU A 80 -33.52 -2.33 24.36
C GLU A 80 -32.50 -1.23 24.03
N ALA A 81 -32.50 -0.13 24.78
CA ALA A 81 -31.51 0.93 24.60
C ALA A 81 -30.10 0.44 24.99
N GLU A 82 -29.95 -0.28 26.07
CA GLU A 82 -28.68 -0.86 26.51
C GLU A 82 -28.23 -1.99 25.58
N LYS A 83 -29.14 -2.80 25.08
CA LYS A 83 -28.80 -3.81 24.03
C LYS A 83 -28.21 -3.16 22.79
N SER A 84 -28.81 -2.06 22.33
CA SER A 84 -28.31 -1.29 21.19
C SER A 84 -26.92 -0.73 21.46
N GLU A 85 -26.65 -0.24 22.66
CA GLU A 85 -25.35 0.27 23.08
C GLU A 85 -24.29 -0.85 23.12
N ILE A 86 -24.63 -2.05 23.59
CA ILE A 86 -23.73 -3.22 23.57
C ILE A 86 -23.34 -3.58 22.14
N TRP A 87 -24.31 -3.62 21.23
CA TRP A 87 -24.05 -3.89 19.81
C TRP A 87 -23.12 -2.84 19.20
N GLU A 88 -23.35 -1.58 19.47
CA GLU A 88 -22.54 -0.50 18.93
C GLU A 88 -21.12 -0.50 19.48
N LYS A 89 -20.95 -0.71 20.79
CA LYS A 89 -19.63 -0.88 21.41
C LYS A 89 -18.88 -2.08 20.83
N ALA A 90 -19.55 -3.18 20.59
CA ALA A 90 -18.96 -4.36 19.99
C ALA A 90 -18.45 -4.07 18.56
N ARG A 91 -19.21 -3.31 17.78
CA ARG A 91 -18.80 -2.88 16.44
C ARG A 91 -17.60 -1.93 16.48
N GLN A 92 -17.61 -0.96 17.38
CA GLN A 92 -16.52 0.00 17.54
C GLN A 92 -15.23 -0.64 18.05
N GLY A 93 -15.36 -1.71 18.84
CA GLY A 93 -14.23 -2.51 19.33
C GLY A 93 -13.70 -3.54 18.33
N ALA A 94 -14.20 -3.59 17.11
CA ALA A 94 -13.77 -4.54 16.11
C ALA A 94 -12.31 -4.32 15.70
N VAL A 95 -11.55 -5.41 15.59
CA VAL A 95 -10.17 -5.40 15.13
C VAL A 95 -10.14 -5.91 13.70
N TYR A 96 -9.56 -5.12 12.81
CA TYR A 96 -9.41 -5.43 11.39
C TYR A 96 -7.97 -5.80 11.07
N ARG A 97 -7.78 -6.82 10.25
CA ARG A 97 -6.46 -7.25 9.78
C ARG A 97 -6.53 -7.73 8.34
N LEU A 98 -5.71 -7.17 7.48
CA LEU A 98 -5.45 -7.71 6.14
C LEU A 98 -4.38 -8.80 6.26
N ASP A 99 -4.59 -9.95 5.61
CA ASP A 99 -3.62 -11.04 5.58
C ASP A 99 -2.29 -10.58 4.96
N ASP A 100 -1.20 -11.21 5.38
CA ASP A 100 0.12 -10.91 4.83
C ASP A 100 0.25 -11.35 3.37
N THR A 101 -0.49 -12.38 2.97
CA THR A 101 -0.55 -12.85 1.60
C THR A 101 -1.54 -12.02 0.81
N VAL A 102 -1.02 -11.14 -0.05
CA VAL A 102 -1.81 -10.35 -0.99
C VAL A 102 -1.41 -10.74 -2.41
N LEU A 103 -2.38 -11.12 -3.21
CA LEU A 103 -2.17 -11.56 -4.58
C LEU A 103 -2.48 -10.44 -5.57
N MET A 104 -1.78 -10.44 -6.69
CA MET A 104 -2.08 -9.54 -7.79
C MET A 104 -3.15 -10.14 -8.69
N ASN A 105 -4.27 -9.43 -8.85
CA ASN A 105 -5.34 -9.81 -9.78
C ASN A 105 -5.07 -9.24 -11.17
N SER A 106 -4.72 -7.95 -11.27
CA SER A 106 -4.43 -7.31 -12.54
C SER A 106 -3.45 -6.13 -12.37
N ARG A 107 -2.83 -5.72 -13.47
CA ARG A 107 -1.92 -4.57 -13.51
C ARG A 107 -2.19 -3.69 -14.72
N ASN A 108 -2.35 -2.40 -14.50
CA ASN A 108 -2.38 -1.38 -15.53
C ASN A 108 -1.09 -0.55 -15.49
N ARG A 109 -0.11 -0.90 -16.31
CA ARG A 109 1.20 -0.24 -16.32
C ARG A 109 1.10 1.22 -16.75
N ALA A 110 0.22 1.55 -17.70
CA ALA A 110 0.04 2.91 -18.19
C ALA A 110 -0.53 3.85 -17.11
N ALA A 111 -1.36 3.31 -16.21
CA ALA A 111 -1.96 4.05 -15.10
C ALA A 111 -1.14 3.96 -13.80
N HIS A 112 -0.01 3.22 -13.78
CA HIS A 112 0.74 2.89 -12.57
C HIS A 112 -0.16 2.33 -11.45
N GLU A 113 -1.05 1.41 -11.83
CA GLU A 113 -2.08 0.86 -10.96
C GLU A 113 -2.02 -0.67 -10.95
N VAL A 114 -2.19 -1.27 -9.76
CA VAL A 114 -2.41 -2.70 -9.59
C VAL A 114 -3.71 -2.94 -8.84
N THR A 115 -4.40 -4.00 -9.23
CA THR A 115 -5.55 -4.53 -8.48
C THR A 115 -5.08 -5.73 -7.69
N CYS A 116 -5.29 -5.69 -6.39
CA CYS A 116 -4.85 -6.69 -5.43
C CYS A 116 -6.05 -7.38 -4.80
N ILE A 117 -5.85 -8.64 -4.42
CA ILE A 117 -6.80 -9.43 -3.65
C ILE A 117 -6.10 -9.90 -2.37
N GLY A 118 -6.71 -9.64 -1.24
CA GLY A 118 -6.23 -10.09 0.07
C GLY A 118 -7.38 -10.59 0.94
N LEU A 119 -7.08 -11.39 1.94
CA LEU A 119 -8.06 -11.87 2.89
C LEU A 119 -8.14 -10.88 4.07
N LEU A 120 -9.32 -10.30 4.28
CA LEU A 120 -9.62 -9.42 5.39
C LEU A 120 -10.24 -10.21 6.54
N TYR A 121 -9.72 -10.03 7.72
CA TYR A 121 -10.26 -10.56 8.98
C TYR A 121 -10.86 -9.43 9.79
N VAL A 122 -12.02 -9.68 10.38
CA VAL A 122 -12.66 -8.79 11.35
C VAL A 122 -12.95 -9.61 12.60
N THR A 123 -12.34 -9.22 13.71
CA THR A 123 -12.52 -9.89 15.00
C THR A 123 -13.33 -8.99 15.94
N VAL A 124 -14.39 -9.53 16.49
CA VAL A 124 -15.21 -8.89 17.51
C VAL A 124 -15.31 -9.85 18.68
N ALA A 125 -14.76 -9.44 19.81
CA ALA A 125 -14.70 -10.25 21.03
C ALA A 125 -14.14 -11.66 20.73
N ASP A 126 -14.96 -12.69 20.80
CA ASP A 126 -14.61 -14.10 20.59
C ASP A 126 -14.94 -14.62 19.18
N ALA A 127 -15.45 -13.78 18.29
CA ALA A 127 -15.80 -14.16 16.92
C ALA A 127 -14.91 -13.49 15.88
N THR A 128 -14.48 -14.27 14.87
CA THR A 128 -13.76 -13.75 13.71
C THR A 128 -14.53 -14.07 12.44
N ALA A 129 -14.73 -13.05 11.63
CA ALA A 129 -15.24 -13.18 10.28
C ALA A 129 -14.11 -12.89 9.29
N GLN A 130 -14.16 -13.51 8.10
CA GLN A 130 -13.18 -13.27 7.05
C GLN A 130 -13.86 -13.16 5.70
N LYS A 131 -13.26 -12.36 4.82
CA LYS A 131 -13.70 -12.20 3.45
C LYS A 131 -12.55 -11.79 2.55
N GLU A 132 -12.59 -12.29 1.31
CA GLU A 132 -11.72 -11.79 0.25
C GLU A 132 -12.10 -10.35 -0.10
N LEU A 133 -11.08 -9.50 -0.16
CA LEU A 133 -11.20 -8.08 -0.44
C LEU A 133 -10.40 -7.74 -1.69
N GLU A 134 -11.06 -7.13 -2.68
CA GLU A 134 -10.38 -6.55 -3.82
C GLU A 134 -10.15 -5.05 -3.59
N PHE A 135 -8.92 -4.60 -3.84
CA PHE A 135 -8.54 -3.20 -3.72
C PHE A 135 -7.51 -2.82 -4.78
N LYS A 136 -7.44 -1.52 -5.07
CA LYS A 136 -6.49 -0.96 -6.03
C LYS A 136 -5.45 -0.12 -5.34
N VAL A 137 -4.23 -0.25 -5.81
CA VAL A 137 -3.09 0.58 -5.39
C VAL A 137 -2.55 1.29 -6.62
N LYS A 138 -2.54 2.61 -6.59
CA LYS A 138 -2.06 3.45 -7.67
C LYS A 138 -0.93 4.33 -7.19
N GLN A 139 0.11 4.46 -7.99
CA GLN A 139 1.15 5.44 -7.77
C GLN A 139 0.94 6.65 -8.69
N THR A 140 0.91 7.83 -8.10
CA THR A 140 0.81 9.09 -8.83
C THR A 140 2.17 9.53 -9.38
N ALA A 141 2.19 10.49 -10.29
CA ALA A 141 3.42 10.98 -10.91
C ALA A 141 4.42 11.60 -9.90
N ASP A 142 3.93 12.11 -8.78
CA ASP A 142 4.73 12.62 -7.65
C ASP A 142 5.13 11.51 -6.65
N GLY A 143 4.88 10.24 -6.99
CA GLY A 143 5.30 9.07 -6.20
C GLY A 143 4.37 8.69 -5.05
N LYS A 144 3.27 9.43 -4.83
CA LYS A 144 2.30 9.09 -3.78
C LYS A 144 1.52 7.84 -4.10
N ILE A 145 1.22 7.08 -3.06
CA ILE A 145 0.35 5.91 -3.15
C ILE A 145 -1.09 6.31 -2.82
N ILE A 146 -2.01 5.94 -3.70
CA ILE A 146 -3.45 6.07 -3.50
C ILE A 146 -4.04 4.67 -3.43
N VAL A 147 -4.81 4.42 -2.39
CA VAL A 147 -5.52 3.16 -2.18
C VAL A 147 -7.01 3.40 -2.39
N SER A 148 -7.66 2.51 -3.10
CA SER A 148 -9.10 2.45 -3.21
C SER A 148 -9.58 1.01 -3.00
N VAL A 149 -10.62 0.84 -2.21
CA VAL A 149 -11.21 -0.45 -1.91
C VAL A 149 -12.51 -0.55 -2.67
N ASN A 150 -12.71 -1.66 -3.38
CA ASN A 150 -14.00 -1.92 -4.00
C ASN A 150 -15.04 -2.19 -2.91
N PRO A 151 -16.25 -1.61 -3.01
CA PRO A 151 -17.29 -1.86 -2.03
C PRO A 151 -17.50 -3.37 -1.85
N PHE A 152 -17.75 -3.79 -0.61
CA PHE A 152 -18.12 -5.18 -0.36
C PHE A 152 -19.42 -5.49 -1.09
N LEU A 153 -19.31 -6.19 -2.21
CA LEU A 153 -20.46 -6.82 -2.85
C LEU A 153 -20.81 -8.07 -2.04
N PHE A 154 -21.93 -7.99 -1.34
CA PHE A 154 -22.50 -9.12 -0.61
C PHE A 154 -23.66 -9.70 -1.37
#